data_a6e2f0d3378decb7529de0b783ad72b3
#
_entry.id   a6e2f0d3378decb7529de0b783ad72b3
#
_cell.length_a   1.000
_cell.length_b   1.000
_cell.length_c   1.000
_cell.angle_alpha   90.00
_cell.angle_beta   90.00
_cell.angle_gamma   90.00
#
_symmetry.space_group_name_H-M   'P 1'
#
loop_
_entity.id
_entity.type
_entity.pdbx_description
1 polymer ?
#
loop_
_entity_poly.entity_id
_entity_poly.type
_entity_poly.pdbx_seq_one_letter_code
_entity_poly.pdbx_strand_id
1 'polypeptide(L)' 'MTRSDFLAKTFVAQAKAYKRFRIEGMYYFALDTLNHAYDDKIITRSEWNEAYAYFQNFIYE' A
#
# COMPACT_ATOMS: atom_id res chain seq x y z
N MET A 1 12.90 6.37 -5.18
CA MET A 1 11.56 6.72 -4.65
C MET A 1 11.69 7.08 -3.19
N THR A 2 11.09 8.19 -2.79
CA THR A 2 11.09 8.59 -1.38
C THR A 2 9.93 7.94 -0.66
N ARG A 3 9.99 7.92 0.69
CA ARG A 3 8.91 7.42 1.52
C ARG A 3 7.61 8.17 1.24
N SER A 4 7.68 9.50 1.13
CA SER A 4 6.50 10.32 0.85
C SER A 4 5.88 9.96 -0.51
N ASP A 5 6.71 9.77 -1.52
CA ASP A 5 6.21 9.40 -2.85
C ASP A 5 5.56 8.02 -2.83
N PHE A 6 6.19 7.07 -2.13
CA PHE A 6 5.62 5.72 -2.03
C PHE A 6 4.25 5.76 -1.36
N LEU A 7 4.13 6.39 -0.20
CA LEU A 7 2.88 6.38 0.57
C LEU A 7 1.79 7.19 -0.13
N ALA A 8 2.13 8.37 -0.65
CA ALA A 8 1.11 9.29 -1.17
C ALA A 8 0.72 9.00 -2.62
N LYS A 9 1.65 8.53 -3.43
CA LYS A 9 1.40 8.40 -4.87
C LYS A 9 1.29 6.95 -5.33
N THR A 10 2.09 6.08 -4.79
CA THR A 10 2.13 4.68 -5.24
C THR A 10 1.13 3.83 -4.49
N PHE A 11 1.29 3.73 -3.17
CA PHE A 11 0.48 2.80 -2.39
C PHE A 11 -0.97 3.26 -2.30
N VAL A 12 -1.20 4.54 -2.06
CA VAL A 12 -2.56 5.09 -1.97
C VAL A 12 -3.29 4.93 -3.31
N ALA A 13 -2.60 5.17 -4.41
CA ALA A 13 -3.20 4.98 -5.74
C ALA A 13 -3.61 3.55 -5.98
N GLN A 14 -2.78 2.59 -5.56
CA GLN A 14 -3.10 1.16 -5.69
C GLN A 14 -4.29 0.77 -4.80
N ALA A 15 -4.34 1.29 -3.58
CA ALA A 15 -5.46 1.04 -2.68
C ALA A 15 -6.77 1.56 -3.25
N LYS A 16 -6.75 2.76 -3.81
CA LYS A 16 -7.93 3.35 -4.45
C LYS A 16 -8.38 2.56 -5.66
N ALA A 17 -7.43 2.09 -6.47
CA ALA A 17 -7.75 1.28 -7.65
C ALA A 17 -8.39 -0.03 -7.23
N TYR A 18 -7.86 -0.70 -6.21
CA TYR A 18 -8.47 -1.92 -5.72
C TYR A 18 -9.88 -1.67 -5.19
N LYS A 19 -10.06 -0.63 -4.40
CA LYS A 19 -11.39 -0.31 -3.85
C LYS A 19 -12.39 -0.08 -4.97
N ARG A 20 -11.97 0.57 -6.05
CA ARG A 20 -12.85 0.89 -7.18
C ARG A 20 -13.20 -0.32 -8.02
N PHE A 21 -12.21 -1.13 -8.37
CA PHE A 21 -12.39 -2.21 -9.34
C PHE A 21 -12.57 -3.59 -8.71
N ARG A 22 -12.12 -3.78 -7.47
CA ARG A 22 -12.24 -5.05 -6.73
C ARG A 22 -11.64 -6.24 -7.47
N ILE A 23 -10.54 -6.03 -8.18
CA ILE A 23 -9.82 -7.09 -8.85
C ILE A 23 -8.80 -7.65 -7.86
N GLU A 24 -8.93 -8.96 -7.53
CA GLU A 24 -8.13 -9.60 -6.50
C GLU A 24 -6.62 -9.43 -6.72
N GLY A 25 -6.18 -9.51 -7.98
CA GLY A 25 -4.77 -9.33 -8.30
C GLY A 25 -4.23 -7.96 -7.88
N MET A 26 -5.08 -6.93 -7.86
CA MET A 26 -4.67 -5.60 -7.41
C MET A 26 -4.47 -5.55 -5.91
N TYR A 27 -5.22 -6.34 -5.15
CA TYR A 27 -5.02 -6.46 -3.71
C TYR A 27 -3.61 -7.00 -3.41
N TYR A 28 -3.24 -8.09 -4.07
CA TYR A 28 -1.93 -8.68 -3.87
C TYR A 28 -0.81 -7.80 -4.42
N PHE A 29 -1.09 -7.07 -5.50
CA PHE A 29 -0.13 -6.11 -6.04
C PHE A 29 0.19 -5.03 -5.01
N ALA A 30 -0.84 -4.48 -4.36
CA ALA A 30 -0.63 -3.44 -3.34
C ALA A 30 0.17 -3.98 -2.15
N LEU A 31 -0.17 -5.19 -1.67
CA LEU A 31 0.57 -5.81 -0.57
C LEU A 31 2.01 -6.09 -0.95
N ASP A 32 2.25 -6.58 -2.16
CA ASP A 32 3.58 -6.88 -2.65
C ASP A 32 4.42 -5.60 -2.75
N THR A 33 3.83 -4.53 -3.26
CA THR A 33 4.49 -3.22 -3.33
C THR A 33 4.87 -2.73 -1.93
N LEU A 34 3.98 -2.91 -0.96
CA LEU A 34 4.24 -2.52 0.42
C LEU A 34 5.40 -3.33 1.01
N ASN A 35 5.43 -4.63 0.76
CA ASN A 35 6.50 -5.50 1.23
C ASN A 35 7.84 -5.13 0.60
N HIS A 36 7.86 -4.85 -0.70
CA HIS A 36 9.08 -4.43 -1.40
C HIS A 36 9.61 -3.11 -0.84
N ALA A 37 8.72 -2.16 -0.54
CA ALA A 37 9.14 -0.89 0.04
C ALA A 37 9.80 -1.09 1.40
N TYR A 38 9.29 -2.03 2.19
CA TYR A 38 9.90 -2.37 3.47
C TYR A 38 11.26 -3.05 3.29
N ASP A 39 11.35 -4.01 2.36
CA ASP A 39 12.59 -4.71 2.09
C ASP A 39 13.68 -3.77 1.56
N ASP A 40 13.30 -2.81 0.74
CA ASP A 40 14.22 -1.83 0.16
C ASP A 40 14.52 -0.67 1.11
N LYS A 41 13.98 -0.72 2.34
CA LYS A 41 14.19 0.30 3.38
C LYS A 41 13.66 1.67 2.99
N ILE A 42 12.68 1.72 2.08
CA ILE A 42 11.98 2.95 1.75
C ILE A 42 11.10 3.37 2.91
N ILE A 43 10.48 2.39 3.58
CA ILE A 43 9.64 2.63 4.75
C ILE A 43 10.13 1.78 5.93
N THR A 44 9.81 2.22 7.14
CA THR A 44 10.13 1.48 8.37
C THR A 44 9.04 0.44 8.64
N ARG A 45 9.30 -0.46 9.59
CA ARG A 45 8.29 -1.44 10.02
C ARG A 45 7.05 -0.76 10.58
N SER A 46 7.24 0.33 11.32
CA SER A 46 6.14 1.10 11.87
C SER A 46 5.27 1.69 10.74
N GLU A 47 5.91 2.22 9.72
CA GLU A 47 5.21 2.74 8.55
C GLU A 47 4.52 1.64 7.76
N TRP A 48 5.12 0.47 7.67
CA TRP A 48 4.49 -0.68 7.05
C TRP A 48 3.20 -1.04 7.79
N ASN A 49 3.26 -1.09 9.12
CA ASN A 49 2.08 -1.40 9.95
C ASN A 49 0.97 -0.37 9.73
N GLU A 50 1.31 0.92 9.70
CA GLU A 50 0.34 1.99 9.49
C GLU A 50 -0.28 1.90 8.10
N ALA A 51 0.52 1.66 7.08
CA ALA A 51 0.04 1.56 5.70
C ALA A 51 -0.87 0.34 5.54
N TYR A 52 -0.50 -0.78 6.14
CA TYR A 52 -1.33 -1.99 6.08
C TYR A 52 -2.68 -1.76 6.77
N ALA A 53 -2.67 -1.13 7.94
CA ALA A 53 -3.91 -0.82 8.67
C ALA A 53 -4.78 0.14 7.85
N TYR A 54 -4.17 1.15 7.26
CA TYR A 54 -4.89 2.08 6.39
C TYR A 54 -5.55 1.34 5.23
N PHE A 55 -4.81 0.46 4.57
CA PHE A 55 -5.31 -0.29 3.43
C PHE A 55 -6.52 -1.15 3.81
N GLN A 56 -6.41 -1.91 4.90
CA GLN A 56 -7.50 -2.78 5.36
C GLN A 56 -8.74 -1.96 5.72
N ASN A 57 -8.57 -0.88 6.47
CA ASN A 57 -9.70 -0.04 6.85
C ASN A 57 -10.34 0.62 5.62
N PHE A 58 -9.52 1.08 4.68
CA PHE A 58 -9.99 1.78 3.51
C PHE A 58 -10.83 0.87 2.60
N ILE A 59 -10.38 -0.34 2.35
CA ILE A 59 -11.07 -1.24 1.41
C ILE A 59 -12.32 -1.87 1.99
N TYR A 60 -12.44 -1.93 3.31
CA TYR A 60 -13.62 -2.47 3.98
C TYR A 60 -14.54 -1.38 4.54
N GLU A 61 -14.25 -0.15 4.24
CA GLU A 61 -15.02 1.00 4.69
C GLU A 61 -16.43 1.06 4.07
#